data_b34c067cef4a4d7d018a3553e6d5796b
#
_entry.id   b34c067cef4a4d7d018a3553e6d5796b
#
_cell.length_a   1.000
_cell.length_b   1.000
_cell.length_c   1.000
_cell.angle_alpha   90.00
_cell.angle_beta   90.00
_cell.angle_gamma   90.00
#
_symmetry.space_group_name_H-M   'P 1'
#
loop_
_entity.id
_entity.type
_entity.pdbx_description
1 polymer ?
#
loop_
_entity_poly.entity_id
_entity_poly.type
_entity_poly.pdbx_seq_one_letter_code
_entity_poly.pdbx_strand_id
1 'polypeptide(L)'
;MIHIILCTFNGQEFIKQQMDSILMQSNQDWTLHVFDDGSTEDTLEIIKGYSSKLSARLKIHKGQQAGSAKTNFMGGILSVKRYMIEGDYVMLCDQDDVWLPRKIETTLNRMKKLEWETETDCLDVTKTPLLVFTDSTLVDEKNDAIHPSFMGSMGFDMSQLSFANFLMENKVQGSTTMFNKALADLVTFIPEHMDMHDWWLALIASARGRISFVSESTMYYRQHSKAVTSEKMSFWRDIKWKFMNLSKQRNIVFDKIPQALELMDSIELGEEKMRVARAFVSLPDVGFFERRRLIKEHGLWKSGKLKNLGLMILI
;
A
#
# COMPACT_ATOMS: atom_id res chain seq x y z
N MET A 1 -5.41 -11.19 -16.81
CA MET A 1 -6.20 -11.68 -15.66
C MET A 1 -5.79 -10.95 -14.39
N ILE A 2 -6.67 -10.83 -13.38
CA ILE A 2 -6.38 -10.15 -12.12
C ILE A 2 -6.35 -11.16 -10.99
N HIS A 3 -5.26 -11.18 -10.23
CA HIS A 3 -5.11 -11.99 -9.03
C HIS A 3 -5.44 -11.13 -7.80
N ILE A 4 -6.55 -11.39 -7.13
CA ILE A 4 -6.93 -10.72 -5.89
C ILE A 4 -6.35 -11.50 -4.72
N ILE A 5 -5.51 -10.89 -3.91
CA ILE A 5 -4.94 -11.48 -2.70
C ILE A 5 -5.75 -10.96 -1.51
N LEU A 6 -6.55 -11.83 -0.92
CA LEU A 6 -7.34 -11.58 0.29
C LEU A 6 -6.61 -12.19 1.48
N CYS A 7 -6.14 -11.35 2.39
CA CYS A 7 -5.55 -11.78 3.65
C CYS A 7 -6.58 -11.72 4.78
N THR A 8 -6.67 -12.80 5.57
CA THR A 8 -7.66 -12.93 6.65
C THR A 8 -7.04 -13.38 7.96
N PHE A 9 -7.60 -12.86 9.06
CA PHE A 9 -7.35 -13.31 10.42
C PHE A 9 -8.51 -12.87 11.32
N ASN A 10 -9.30 -13.81 11.86
CA ASN A 10 -10.44 -13.55 12.74
C ASN A 10 -11.39 -12.47 12.19
N GLY A 11 -11.82 -12.63 10.93
CA GLY A 11 -12.61 -11.64 10.21
C GLY A 11 -14.08 -11.99 10.01
N GLN A 12 -14.63 -12.95 10.74
CA GLN A 12 -16.01 -13.48 10.53
C GLN A 12 -17.08 -12.38 10.49
N GLU A 13 -16.86 -11.27 11.20
CA GLU A 13 -17.83 -10.18 11.33
C GLU A 13 -18.08 -9.45 10.00
N PHE A 14 -17.01 -9.24 9.19
CA PHE A 14 -17.07 -8.41 7.99
C PHE A 14 -16.82 -9.17 6.68
N ILE A 15 -16.15 -10.34 6.74
CA ILE A 15 -15.68 -11.07 5.57
C ILE A 15 -16.81 -11.38 4.56
N LYS A 16 -18.05 -11.60 5.03
CA LYS A 16 -19.18 -11.85 4.14
C LYS A 16 -19.45 -10.64 3.22
N GLN A 17 -19.44 -9.41 3.77
CA GLN A 17 -19.66 -8.21 2.98
C GLN A 17 -18.54 -7.99 1.96
N GLN A 18 -17.30 -8.25 2.36
CA GLN A 18 -16.16 -8.17 1.46
C GLN A 18 -16.26 -9.18 0.33
N MET A 19 -16.57 -10.45 0.61
CA MET A 19 -16.77 -11.49 -0.41
C MET A 19 -17.90 -11.15 -1.38
N ASP A 20 -19.04 -10.69 -0.86
CA ASP A 20 -20.17 -10.27 -1.69
C ASP A 20 -19.78 -9.09 -2.61
N SER A 21 -18.98 -8.14 -2.11
CA SER A 21 -18.52 -6.97 -2.88
C SER A 21 -17.57 -7.35 -4.03
N ILE A 22 -16.72 -8.36 -3.84
CA ILE A 22 -15.86 -8.90 -4.91
C ILE A 22 -16.69 -9.59 -5.99
N LEU A 23 -17.70 -10.36 -5.60
CA LEU A 23 -18.63 -11.00 -6.55
C LEU A 23 -19.39 -9.99 -7.42
N MET A 24 -19.69 -8.81 -6.88
CA MET A 24 -20.45 -7.74 -7.53
C MET A 24 -19.60 -6.84 -8.44
N GLN A 25 -18.31 -7.12 -8.62
CA GLN A 25 -17.46 -6.31 -9.50
C GLN A 25 -17.93 -6.36 -10.95
N SER A 26 -17.90 -5.21 -11.65
CA SER A 26 -18.26 -5.11 -13.08
C SER A 26 -17.31 -5.91 -13.99
N ASN A 27 -16.03 -5.94 -13.65
CA ASN A 27 -15.04 -6.79 -14.31
C ASN A 27 -14.97 -8.13 -13.58
N GLN A 28 -15.16 -9.25 -14.32
CA GLN A 28 -15.20 -10.61 -13.79
C GLN A 28 -13.95 -11.44 -14.16
N ASP A 29 -12.93 -10.85 -14.81
CA ASP A 29 -11.68 -11.53 -15.18
C ASP A 29 -10.67 -11.50 -14.03
N TRP A 30 -11.01 -12.22 -12.94
CA TRP A 30 -10.17 -12.32 -11.75
C TRP A 30 -10.22 -13.70 -11.10
N THR A 31 -9.17 -14.00 -10.33
CA THR A 31 -9.06 -15.14 -9.42
C THR A 31 -8.81 -14.64 -8.00
N LEU A 32 -9.57 -15.14 -7.03
CA LEU A 32 -9.42 -14.79 -5.62
C LEU A 32 -8.52 -15.82 -4.93
N HIS A 33 -7.43 -15.34 -4.36
CA HIS A 33 -6.47 -16.09 -3.56
C HIS A 33 -6.62 -15.71 -2.10
N VAL A 34 -7.06 -16.62 -1.26
CA VAL A 34 -7.24 -16.40 0.18
C VAL A 34 -6.05 -16.93 0.95
N PHE A 35 -5.50 -16.10 1.82
CA PHE A 35 -4.42 -16.41 2.74
C PHE A 35 -4.89 -16.13 4.17
N ASP A 36 -5.27 -17.19 4.88
CA ASP A 36 -5.75 -17.09 6.26
C ASP A 36 -4.59 -17.31 7.24
N ASP A 37 -4.40 -16.38 8.17
CA ASP A 37 -3.30 -16.37 9.14
C ASP A 37 -3.59 -17.20 10.42
N GLY A 38 -4.44 -18.20 10.31
CA GLY A 38 -4.80 -19.09 11.41
C GLY A 38 -5.99 -18.60 12.20
N SER A 39 -7.07 -18.18 11.51
CA SER A 39 -8.32 -17.81 12.17
C SER A 39 -8.85 -18.91 13.07
N THR A 40 -9.30 -18.52 14.24
CA THR A 40 -9.96 -19.40 15.24
C THR A 40 -11.50 -19.24 15.24
N GLU A 41 -12.01 -18.28 14.45
CA GLU A 41 -13.42 -18.00 14.22
C GLU A 41 -13.88 -18.61 12.88
N ASP A 42 -15.18 -18.48 12.55
CA ASP A 42 -15.79 -19.06 11.35
C ASP A 42 -15.38 -18.40 10.02
N THR A 43 -14.33 -17.57 10.01
CA THR A 43 -13.85 -16.83 8.84
C THR A 43 -13.67 -17.73 7.62
N LEU A 44 -12.91 -18.83 7.77
CA LEU A 44 -12.67 -19.78 6.67
C LEU A 44 -13.92 -20.54 6.25
N GLU A 45 -14.81 -20.89 7.17
CA GLU A 45 -16.05 -21.59 6.86
C GLU A 45 -16.99 -20.68 6.04
N ILE A 46 -17.07 -19.40 6.39
CA ILE A 46 -17.83 -18.41 5.61
C ILE A 46 -17.25 -18.33 4.18
N ILE A 47 -15.93 -18.22 4.03
CA ILE A 47 -15.25 -18.15 2.72
C ILE A 47 -15.51 -19.43 1.90
N LYS A 48 -15.37 -20.60 2.50
CA LYS A 48 -15.67 -21.90 1.84
C LYS A 48 -17.11 -21.97 1.34
N GLY A 49 -18.06 -21.33 2.02
CA GLY A 49 -19.44 -21.22 1.56
C GLY A 49 -19.61 -20.58 0.17
N TYR A 50 -18.61 -19.82 -0.30
CA TYR A 50 -18.60 -19.24 -1.65
C TYR A 50 -18.05 -20.18 -2.74
N SER A 51 -17.54 -21.35 -2.39
CA SER A 51 -16.92 -22.29 -3.36
C SER A 51 -17.86 -22.69 -4.50
N SER A 52 -19.16 -22.86 -4.24
CA SER A 52 -20.14 -23.17 -5.28
C SER A 52 -20.36 -22.05 -6.28
N LYS A 53 -20.27 -20.78 -5.82
CA LYS A 53 -20.45 -19.57 -6.66
C LYS A 53 -19.18 -19.24 -7.45
N LEU A 54 -18.01 -19.42 -6.85
CA LEU A 54 -16.71 -19.01 -7.41
C LEU A 54 -16.02 -20.13 -8.18
N SER A 55 -16.31 -21.39 -7.86
CA SER A 55 -15.70 -22.56 -8.52
C SER A 55 -14.17 -22.44 -8.62
N ALA A 56 -13.59 -22.55 -9.82
CA ALA A 56 -12.16 -22.49 -10.06
C ALA A 56 -11.53 -21.10 -9.75
N ARG A 57 -12.34 -20.05 -9.60
CA ARG A 57 -11.87 -18.70 -9.27
C ARG A 57 -11.52 -18.50 -7.79
N LEU A 58 -11.88 -19.41 -6.90
CA LEU A 58 -11.51 -19.36 -5.47
C LEU A 58 -10.37 -20.33 -5.20
N LYS A 59 -9.26 -19.82 -4.72
CA LYS A 59 -8.09 -20.59 -4.29
C LYS A 59 -7.78 -20.27 -2.84
N ILE A 60 -8.04 -21.21 -1.95
CA ILE A 60 -7.70 -21.07 -0.52
C ILE A 60 -6.33 -21.72 -0.32
N HIS A 61 -5.35 -20.90 0.05
CA HIS A 61 -4.00 -21.34 0.31
C HIS A 61 -3.86 -21.74 1.78
N LYS A 62 -2.99 -22.72 2.03
CA LYS A 62 -2.66 -23.09 3.40
C LYS A 62 -1.96 -21.89 4.06
N GLY A 63 -2.51 -21.40 5.16
CA GLY A 63 -1.95 -20.29 5.90
C GLY A 63 -0.53 -20.56 6.40
N GLN A 64 0.27 -19.53 6.44
CA GLN A 64 1.67 -19.60 6.90
C GLN A 64 1.84 -19.26 8.37
N GLN A 65 0.75 -18.88 9.08
CA GLN A 65 0.81 -18.30 10.42
C GLN A 65 1.84 -17.16 10.45
N ALA A 66 1.65 -16.21 9.53
CA ALA A 66 2.60 -15.13 9.27
C ALA A 66 2.73 -14.14 10.44
N GLY A 67 1.76 -14.14 11.35
CA GLY A 67 1.76 -13.38 12.60
C GLY A 67 1.48 -11.89 12.43
N SER A 68 1.30 -11.40 11.19
CA SER A 68 0.89 -10.04 10.92
C SER A 68 0.32 -9.87 9.51
N ALA A 69 -0.55 -8.86 9.32
CA ALA A 69 -1.11 -8.54 8.01
C ALA A 69 -0.01 -8.28 6.96
N LYS A 70 1.03 -7.52 7.31
CA LYS A 70 2.12 -7.18 6.37
C LYS A 70 2.87 -8.41 5.87
N THR A 71 3.19 -9.36 6.74
CA THR A 71 3.88 -10.61 6.38
C THR A 71 2.95 -11.55 5.60
N ASN A 72 1.65 -11.59 5.93
CA ASN A 72 0.67 -12.40 5.23
C ASN A 72 0.48 -11.91 3.78
N PHE A 73 0.36 -10.59 3.55
CA PHE A 73 0.30 -10.02 2.20
C PHE A 73 1.57 -10.31 1.38
N MET A 74 2.75 -10.12 1.96
CA MET A 74 4.01 -10.40 1.25
C MET A 74 4.15 -11.87 0.90
N GLY A 75 3.79 -12.77 1.82
CA GLY A 75 3.74 -14.22 1.57
C GLY A 75 2.73 -14.57 0.47
N GLY A 76 1.59 -13.90 0.45
CA GLY A 76 0.58 -14.01 -0.61
C GLY A 76 1.13 -13.60 -1.97
N ILE A 77 1.83 -12.47 -2.08
CA ILE A 77 2.47 -12.01 -3.32
C ILE A 77 3.52 -13.03 -3.80
N LEU A 78 4.40 -13.49 -2.90
CA LEU A 78 5.42 -14.50 -3.22
C LEU A 78 4.81 -15.83 -3.71
N SER A 79 3.64 -16.19 -3.20
CA SER A 79 2.91 -17.37 -3.61
C SER A 79 2.23 -17.19 -4.96
N VAL A 80 1.53 -16.05 -5.16
CA VAL A 80 0.69 -15.79 -6.34
C VAL A 80 1.53 -15.48 -7.57
N LYS A 81 2.65 -14.78 -7.45
CA LYS A 81 3.50 -14.41 -8.60
C LYS A 81 3.96 -15.61 -9.44
N ARG A 82 3.98 -16.83 -8.88
CA ARG A 82 4.32 -18.07 -9.58
C ARG A 82 3.28 -18.49 -10.62
N TYR A 83 2.06 -17.98 -10.51
CA TYR A 83 0.94 -18.26 -11.42
C TYR A 83 0.75 -17.15 -12.44
N MET A 84 1.41 -16.01 -12.27
CA MET A 84 1.26 -14.84 -13.15
C MET A 84 2.00 -15.03 -14.47
N ILE A 85 1.35 -14.62 -15.55
CA ILE A 85 1.96 -14.43 -16.86
C ILE A 85 2.04 -12.93 -17.19
N GLU A 86 2.72 -12.57 -18.25
CA GLU A 86 2.76 -11.19 -18.73
C GLU A 86 1.34 -10.69 -19.03
N GLY A 87 1.06 -9.46 -18.62
CA GLY A 87 -0.28 -8.87 -18.71
C GLY A 87 -1.22 -9.20 -17.55
N ASP A 88 -0.78 -9.98 -16.56
CA ASP A 88 -1.50 -10.20 -15.32
C ASP A 88 -1.21 -9.10 -14.28
N TYR A 89 -2.18 -8.90 -13.38
CA TYR A 89 -2.11 -7.91 -12.30
C TYR A 89 -2.44 -8.53 -10.96
N VAL A 90 -1.95 -7.91 -9.90
CA VAL A 90 -2.32 -8.22 -8.51
C VAL A 90 -3.10 -7.05 -7.92
N MET A 91 -4.15 -7.35 -7.18
CA MET A 91 -4.84 -6.44 -6.26
C MET A 91 -4.78 -7.01 -4.85
N LEU A 92 -4.56 -6.14 -3.87
CA LEU A 92 -4.61 -6.51 -2.45
C LEU A 92 -5.99 -6.22 -1.89
N CYS A 93 -6.43 -7.05 -0.94
CA CYS A 93 -7.76 -7.01 -0.36
C CYS A 93 -7.71 -7.31 1.13
N ASP A 94 -8.16 -6.36 1.95
CA ASP A 94 -8.40 -6.58 3.37
C ASP A 94 -9.76 -7.27 3.57
N GLN A 95 -9.94 -7.94 4.72
CA GLN A 95 -11.12 -8.76 5.00
C GLN A 95 -12.37 -7.98 5.45
N ASP A 96 -12.20 -6.70 5.79
CA ASP A 96 -13.14 -5.88 6.56
C ASP A 96 -13.66 -4.65 5.81
N ASP A 97 -13.26 -4.50 4.54
CA ASP A 97 -13.68 -3.42 3.64
C ASP A 97 -14.91 -3.79 2.81
N VAL A 98 -15.35 -2.88 1.95
CA VAL A 98 -16.37 -3.13 0.93
C VAL A 98 -15.95 -2.50 -0.40
N TRP A 99 -15.69 -3.30 -1.42
CA TRP A 99 -15.35 -2.81 -2.75
C TRP A 99 -16.57 -2.25 -3.48
N LEU A 100 -16.47 -1.08 -4.07
CA LEU A 100 -17.51 -0.53 -4.95
C LEU A 100 -17.51 -1.29 -6.29
N PRO A 101 -18.67 -1.40 -6.96
CA PRO A 101 -18.82 -2.30 -8.12
C PRO A 101 -17.85 -2.09 -9.27
N ARG A 102 -17.31 -0.87 -9.44
CA ARG A 102 -16.37 -0.53 -10.52
C ARG A 102 -14.91 -0.44 -10.10
N LYS A 103 -14.57 -0.89 -8.89
CA LYS A 103 -13.20 -0.78 -8.38
C LYS A 103 -12.17 -1.40 -9.32
N ILE A 104 -12.38 -2.66 -9.72
CA ILE A 104 -11.47 -3.36 -10.63
C ILE A 104 -11.37 -2.62 -11.96
N GLU A 105 -12.51 -2.25 -12.55
CA GLU A 105 -12.57 -1.55 -13.83
C GLU A 105 -11.85 -0.19 -13.78
N THR A 106 -12.15 0.64 -12.78
CA THR A 106 -11.52 1.97 -12.60
C THR A 106 -10.00 1.86 -12.47
N THR A 107 -9.53 0.92 -11.63
CA THR A 107 -8.10 0.75 -11.38
C THR A 107 -7.39 0.17 -12.61
N LEU A 108 -8.01 -0.81 -13.29
CA LEU A 108 -7.47 -1.42 -14.52
C LEU A 108 -7.37 -0.40 -15.66
N ASN A 109 -8.38 0.45 -15.85
CA ASN A 109 -8.35 1.48 -16.88
C ASN A 109 -7.17 2.45 -16.66
N ARG A 110 -6.90 2.83 -15.40
CA ARG A 110 -5.72 3.66 -15.10
C ARG A 110 -4.42 2.89 -15.32
N MET A 111 -4.36 1.60 -14.97
CA MET A 111 -3.19 0.75 -15.21
C MET A 111 -2.89 0.67 -16.71
N LYS A 112 -3.89 0.39 -17.54
CA LYS A 112 -3.72 0.36 -19.01
C LYS A 112 -3.22 1.69 -19.58
N LYS A 113 -3.71 2.81 -19.05
CA LYS A 113 -3.21 4.12 -19.43
C LYS A 113 -1.75 4.33 -19.00
N LEU A 114 -1.37 3.87 -17.79
CA LEU A 114 0.00 3.96 -17.30
C LEU A 114 0.97 3.09 -18.12
N GLU A 115 0.53 1.91 -18.56
CA GLU A 115 1.28 1.06 -19.49
C GLU A 115 1.54 1.78 -20.82
N TRP A 116 0.49 2.35 -21.42
CA TRP A 116 0.61 3.12 -22.67
C TRP A 116 1.55 4.34 -22.51
N GLU A 117 1.44 5.10 -21.40
CA GLU A 117 2.34 6.20 -21.07
C GLU A 117 3.80 5.71 -20.94
N THR A 118 4.00 4.52 -20.38
CA THR A 118 5.32 3.90 -20.19
C THR A 118 5.94 3.48 -21.53
N GLU A 119 5.17 2.86 -22.42
CA GLU A 119 5.59 2.50 -23.77
C GLU A 119 5.91 3.73 -24.64
N THR A 120 5.10 4.80 -24.49
CA THR A 120 5.33 6.07 -25.19
C THR A 120 6.66 6.71 -24.81
N ASP A 121 7.10 6.51 -23.56
CA ASP A 121 8.41 6.96 -23.08
C ASP A 121 9.55 5.95 -23.41
N CYS A 122 9.29 5.01 -24.31
CA CYS A 122 10.25 3.98 -24.77
C CYS A 122 10.76 3.05 -23.66
N LEU A 123 9.96 2.82 -22.61
CA LEU A 123 10.26 1.86 -21.55
C LEU A 123 9.54 0.52 -21.82
N ASP A 124 10.21 -0.57 -21.47
CA ASP A 124 9.66 -1.93 -21.58
C ASP A 124 8.69 -2.18 -20.41
N VAL A 125 7.38 -2.18 -20.69
CA VAL A 125 6.31 -2.41 -19.71
C VAL A 125 6.46 -3.74 -18.98
N THR A 126 6.99 -4.77 -19.65
CA THR A 126 7.17 -6.11 -19.05
C THR A 126 8.26 -6.13 -17.98
N LYS A 127 9.15 -5.13 -17.99
CA LYS A 127 10.26 -4.97 -17.03
C LYS A 127 10.09 -3.76 -16.10
N THR A 128 9.14 -2.88 -16.40
CA THR A 128 8.92 -1.66 -15.61
C THR A 128 7.87 -1.93 -14.53
N PRO A 129 8.23 -1.83 -13.25
CA PRO A 129 7.28 -1.94 -12.15
C PRO A 129 6.22 -0.84 -12.21
N LEU A 130 4.95 -1.22 -12.27
CA LEU A 130 3.83 -0.29 -12.30
C LEU A 130 2.90 -0.53 -11.13
N LEU A 131 2.52 0.54 -10.43
CA LEU A 131 1.56 0.53 -9.34
C LEU A 131 0.52 1.62 -9.54
N VAL A 132 -0.74 1.25 -9.48
CA VAL A 132 -1.88 2.16 -9.45
C VAL A 132 -2.60 1.99 -8.12
N PHE A 133 -3.03 3.07 -7.51
CA PHE A 133 -3.89 3.04 -6.34
C PHE A 133 -4.98 4.10 -6.43
N THR A 134 -6.07 3.88 -5.71
CA THR A 134 -7.25 4.75 -5.72
C THR A 134 -7.46 5.37 -4.35
N ASP A 135 -8.42 6.29 -4.24
CA ASP A 135 -8.90 6.75 -2.96
C ASP A 135 -9.94 5.78 -2.36
N SER A 136 -10.28 5.97 -1.11
CA SER A 136 -11.32 5.25 -0.39
C SER A 136 -12.20 6.20 0.45
N THR A 137 -13.45 5.84 0.67
CA THR A 137 -14.34 6.52 1.60
C THR A 137 -14.20 5.89 2.98
N LEU A 138 -13.88 6.70 3.99
CA LEU A 138 -13.87 6.25 5.38
C LEU A 138 -15.30 6.04 5.86
N VAL A 139 -15.58 4.84 6.39
CA VAL A 139 -16.88 4.49 6.96
C VAL A 139 -16.74 3.88 8.36
N ASP A 140 -17.79 3.93 9.15
CA ASP A 140 -17.86 3.21 10.43
C ASP A 140 -18.24 1.72 10.26
N GLU A 141 -18.42 1.00 11.37
CA GLU A 141 -18.81 -0.41 11.39
C GLU A 141 -20.13 -0.70 10.66
N LYS A 142 -21.01 0.31 10.52
CA LYS A 142 -22.33 0.20 9.86
C LYS A 142 -22.31 0.63 8.39
N ASN A 143 -21.16 1.03 7.86
CA ASN A 143 -20.94 1.67 6.56
C ASN A 143 -21.48 3.11 6.47
N ASP A 144 -21.71 3.78 7.59
CA ASP A 144 -22.03 5.22 7.58
C ASP A 144 -20.75 6.03 7.29
N ALA A 145 -20.84 6.98 6.36
CA ALA A 145 -19.67 7.73 5.91
C ALA A 145 -19.14 8.67 7.00
N ILE A 146 -17.85 8.49 7.36
CA ILE A 146 -17.09 9.38 8.25
C ILE A 146 -16.42 10.50 7.46
N HIS A 147 -15.78 10.15 6.34
CA HIS A 147 -15.10 11.11 5.46
C HIS A 147 -15.09 10.60 4.02
N PRO A 148 -15.38 11.45 3.01
CA PRO A 148 -15.50 11.01 1.61
C PRO A 148 -14.17 10.59 0.96
N SER A 149 -13.04 10.95 1.55
CA SER A 149 -11.70 10.69 1.01
C SER A 149 -10.73 10.36 2.13
N PHE A 150 -10.13 9.18 2.10
CA PHE A 150 -9.05 8.84 3.01
C PHE A 150 -7.82 9.74 2.79
N MET A 151 -7.41 9.92 1.53
CA MET A 151 -6.26 10.74 1.17
C MET A 151 -6.45 12.21 1.60
N GLY A 152 -7.67 12.73 1.44
CA GLY A 152 -8.05 14.06 1.89
C GLY A 152 -8.03 14.20 3.42
N SER A 153 -8.52 13.20 4.16
CA SER A 153 -8.51 13.18 5.62
C SER A 153 -7.10 13.17 6.21
N MET A 154 -6.17 12.50 5.52
CA MET A 154 -4.75 12.44 5.90
C MET A 154 -3.95 13.69 5.46
N GLY A 155 -4.55 14.56 4.64
CA GLY A 155 -3.89 15.74 4.08
C GLY A 155 -2.71 15.38 3.19
N PHE A 156 -2.80 14.28 2.44
CA PHE A 156 -1.76 13.87 1.51
C PHE A 156 -1.79 14.72 0.23
N ASP A 157 -0.61 15.09 -0.25
CA ASP A 157 -0.43 15.73 -1.55
C ASP A 157 -0.13 14.64 -2.60
N MET A 158 -1.15 14.30 -3.38
CA MET A 158 -1.08 13.25 -4.39
C MET A 158 -0.36 13.68 -5.68
N SER A 159 0.09 14.93 -5.79
CA SER A 159 0.99 15.37 -6.85
C SER A 159 2.45 14.96 -6.60
N GLN A 160 2.77 14.58 -5.36
CA GLN A 160 4.13 14.25 -4.90
C GLN A 160 4.26 12.73 -4.68
N LEU A 161 4.50 11.99 -5.75
CA LEU A 161 4.63 10.52 -5.76
C LEU A 161 6.04 10.06 -6.16
N SER A 162 7.07 10.88 -5.87
CA SER A 162 8.46 10.53 -6.16
C SER A 162 9.03 9.54 -5.13
N PHE A 163 10.12 8.86 -5.48
CA PHE A 163 10.86 7.99 -4.56
C PHE A 163 11.29 8.72 -3.28
N ALA A 164 11.78 9.97 -3.41
CA ALA A 164 12.14 10.81 -2.27
C ALA A 164 10.96 11.05 -1.31
N ASN A 165 9.75 11.25 -1.83
CA ASN A 165 8.56 11.42 -1.00
C ASN A 165 8.16 10.12 -0.31
N PHE A 166 8.27 8.95 -0.98
CA PHE A 166 7.99 7.65 -0.37
C PHE A 166 9.01 7.23 0.69
N LEU A 167 10.26 7.69 0.64
CA LEU A 167 11.19 7.52 1.76
C LEU A 167 10.70 8.25 3.03
N MET A 168 9.97 9.35 2.87
CA MET A 168 9.52 10.20 3.97
C MET A 168 8.13 9.87 4.52
N GLU A 169 7.22 9.36 3.69
CA GLU A 169 5.81 9.18 4.04
C GLU A 169 5.13 8.15 3.14
N ASN A 170 4.44 7.15 3.73
CA ASN A 170 3.57 6.28 2.96
C ASN A 170 2.29 7.02 2.57
N LYS A 171 1.94 6.97 1.29
CA LYS A 171 0.71 7.55 0.74
C LYS A 171 -0.17 6.50 0.06
N VAL A 172 0.27 5.26 0.04
CA VAL A 172 -0.46 4.15 -0.58
C VAL A 172 -1.24 3.39 0.48
N GLN A 173 -2.48 3.07 0.19
CA GLN A 173 -3.32 2.19 0.98
C GLN A 173 -3.40 0.84 0.26
N GLY A 174 -2.95 -0.23 0.91
CA GLY A 174 -2.77 -1.56 0.32
C GLY A 174 -4.00 -2.06 -0.43
N SER A 175 -5.17 -2.03 0.22
CA SER A 175 -6.45 -2.49 -0.34
C SER A 175 -6.96 -1.67 -1.53
N THR A 176 -6.32 -0.54 -1.87
CA THR A 176 -6.66 0.25 -3.06
C THR A 176 -5.75 -0.01 -4.25
N THR A 177 -4.72 -0.86 -4.10
CA THR A 177 -3.67 -1.05 -5.10
C THR A 177 -4.01 -2.06 -6.17
N MET A 178 -3.47 -1.78 -7.38
CA MET A 178 -3.23 -2.75 -8.44
C MET A 178 -1.80 -2.58 -8.92
N PHE A 179 -1.10 -3.69 -9.17
CA PHE A 179 0.26 -3.66 -9.71
C PHE A 179 0.50 -4.78 -10.71
N ASN A 180 1.48 -4.58 -11.60
CA ASN A 180 1.81 -5.51 -12.65
C ASN A 180 2.77 -6.62 -12.19
N LYS A 181 2.97 -7.61 -13.06
CA LYS A 181 3.90 -8.72 -12.83
C LYS A 181 5.35 -8.24 -12.59
N ALA A 182 5.82 -7.22 -13.29
CA ALA A 182 7.17 -6.69 -13.11
C ALA A 182 7.42 -6.19 -11.66
N LEU A 183 6.40 -5.59 -11.01
CA LEU A 183 6.51 -5.25 -9.60
C LEU A 183 6.47 -6.50 -8.70
N ALA A 184 5.59 -7.45 -8.99
CA ALA A 184 5.49 -8.69 -8.22
C ALA A 184 6.80 -9.51 -8.28
N ASP A 185 7.48 -9.53 -9.41
CA ASP A 185 8.74 -10.26 -9.60
C ASP A 185 9.89 -9.69 -8.76
N LEU A 186 9.90 -8.38 -8.49
CA LEU A 186 10.87 -7.73 -7.59
C LEU A 186 10.64 -8.03 -6.10
N VAL A 187 9.48 -8.56 -5.73
CA VAL A 187 9.25 -9.09 -4.38
C VAL A 187 9.85 -10.50 -4.32
N THR A 188 11.07 -10.64 -3.79
CA THR A 188 11.80 -11.92 -3.76
C THR A 188 11.84 -12.56 -2.38
N PHE A 189 11.55 -11.82 -1.32
CA PHE A 189 11.52 -12.25 0.08
C PHE A 189 10.55 -11.39 0.90
N ILE A 190 10.35 -11.72 2.16
CA ILE A 190 9.60 -10.90 3.13
C ILE A 190 10.62 -10.04 3.88
N PRO A 191 10.61 -8.70 3.72
CA PRO A 191 11.59 -7.83 4.37
C PRO A 191 11.39 -7.80 5.90
N GLU A 192 12.50 -7.78 6.63
CA GLU A 192 12.48 -7.75 8.10
C GLU A 192 12.08 -6.38 8.63
N HIS A 193 12.63 -5.31 8.02
CA HIS A 193 12.44 -3.93 8.47
C HIS A 193 11.30 -3.18 7.75
N MET A 194 10.49 -3.90 6.98
CA MET A 194 9.34 -3.33 6.30
C MET A 194 8.31 -2.80 7.33
N ASP A 195 7.93 -1.55 7.22
CA ASP A 195 6.84 -0.98 8.03
C ASP A 195 5.49 -1.61 7.67
N MET A 196 5.11 -1.46 6.39
CA MET A 196 3.90 -2.02 5.80
C MET A 196 4.17 -2.51 4.38
N HIS A 197 3.45 -3.56 3.97
CA HIS A 197 3.59 -4.18 2.66
C HIS A 197 3.31 -3.22 1.49
N ASP A 198 2.32 -2.35 1.62
CA ASP A 198 1.95 -1.34 0.63
C ASP A 198 3.04 -0.27 0.49
N TRP A 199 3.65 0.15 1.60
CA TRP A 199 4.76 1.08 1.55
C TRP A 199 5.99 0.47 0.87
N TRP A 200 6.30 -0.80 1.17
CA TRP A 200 7.39 -1.50 0.51
C TRP A 200 7.19 -1.59 -1.01
N LEU A 201 5.99 -1.95 -1.46
CA LEU A 201 5.63 -1.97 -2.89
C LEU A 201 5.75 -0.58 -3.53
N ALA A 202 5.30 0.47 -2.83
CA ALA A 202 5.43 1.85 -3.31
C ALA A 202 6.89 2.30 -3.42
N LEU A 203 7.75 1.91 -2.47
CA LEU A 203 9.18 2.17 -2.55
C LEU A 203 9.81 1.51 -3.78
N ILE A 204 9.52 0.23 -4.04
CA ILE A 204 10.00 -0.47 -5.23
C ILE A 204 9.50 0.22 -6.51
N ALA A 205 8.19 0.45 -6.61
CA ALA A 205 7.58 1.02 -7.81
C ALA A 205 8.08 2.44 -8.09
N SER A 206 8.26 3.29 -7.06
CA SER A 206 8.80 4.66 -7.22
C SER A 206 10.30 4.69 -7.53
N ALA A 207 11.06 3.68 -7.09
CA ALA A 207 12.49 3.58 -7.33
C ALA A 207 12.80 3.06 -8.74
N ARG A 208 12.06 2.06 -9.22
CA ARG A 208 12.35 1.27 -10.43
C ARG A 208 11.35 1.44 -11.55
N GLY A 209 10.21 2.09 -11.30
CA GLY A 209 9.13 2.17 -12.25
C GLY A 209 8.27 3.41 -12.08
N ARG A 210 6.93 3.21 -12.07
CA ARG A 210 5.96 4.31 -12.03
C ARG A 210 4.82 4.01 -11.06
N ILE A 211 4.34 5.08 -10.43
CA ILE A 211 3.16 5.06 -9.56
C ILE A 211 2.14 6.05 -10.12
N SER A 212 0.87 5.67 -10.06
CA SER A 212 -0.24 6.55 -10.42
C SER A 212 -1.37 6.48 -9.42
N PHE A 213 -1.97 7.62 -9.15
CA PHE A 213 -3.12 7.79 -8.27
C PHE A 213 -4.39 8.11 -9.07
N VAL A 214 -5.51 7.56 -8.61
CA VAL A 214 -6.87 7.86 -9.08
C VAL A 214 -7.65 8.46 -7.91
N SER A 215 -8.14 9.68 -8.07
CA SER A 215 -8.87 10.39 -7.00
C SER A 215 -10.29 9.88 -6.74
N GLU A 216 -10.77 8.92 -7.56
CA GLU A 216 -12.06 8.27 -7.33
C GLU A 216 -11.96 7.32 -6.12
N SER A 217 -12.92 7.47 -5.19
CA SER A 217 -13.10 6.50 -4.10
C SER A 217 -13.71 5.22 -4.68
N THR A 218 -13.00 4.11 -4.57
CA THR A 218 -13.41 2.82 -5.16
C THR A 218 -13.83 1.79 -4.13
N MET A 219 -13.74 2.13 -2.85
CA MET A 219 -14.13 1.22 -1.76
C MET A 219 -14.53 2.00 -0.51
N TYR A 220 -15.25 1.36 0.36
CA TYR A 220 -15.48 1.78 1.73
C TYR A 220 -14.39 1.17 2.61
N TYR A 221 -13.59 2.04 3.24
CA TYR A 221 -12.55 1.69 4.19
C TYR A 221 -13.12 1.76 5.59
N ARG A 222 -13.32 0.59 6.21
CA ARG A 222 -14.02 0.49 7.47
C ARG A 222 -13.10 0.81 8.65
N GLN A 223 -13.63 1.63 9.56
CA GLN A 223 -13.00 1.94 10.84
C GLN A 223 -13.71 1.20 11.95
N HIS A 224 -13.04 0.28 12.62
CA HIS A 224 -13.54 -0.47 13.76
C HIS A 224 -12.44 -0.72 14.80
N SER A 225 -12.84 -1.12 16.01
CA SER A 225 -11.91 -1.25 17.15
C SER A 225 -10.82 -2.31 16.98
N LYS A 226 -11.02 -3.27 16.09
CA LYS A 226 -10.08 -4.36 15.79
C LYS A 226 -9.18 -4.07 14.56
N ALA A 227 -9.39 -2.95 13.84
CA ALA A 227 -8.60 -2.62 12.65
C ALA A 227 -7.14 -2.31 13.03
N VAL A 228 -6.19 -2.78 12.22
CA VAL A 228 -4.73 -2.56 12.43
C VAL A 228 -4.39 -1.07 12.49
N THR A 229 -5.16 -0.23 11.81
CA THR A 229 -4.97 1.23 11.72
C THR A 229 -6.00 2.04 12.51
N SER A 230 -6.71 1.43 13.46
CA SER A 230 -7.77 2.06 14.26
C SER A 230 -7.26 3.11 15.28
N GLU A 231 -6.30 3.95 14.90
CA GLU A 231 -6.06 5.17 15.66
C GLU A 231 -7.27 6.09 15.47
N LYS A 232 -8.08 6.20 16.52
CA LYS A 232 -9.19 7.16 16.60
C LYS A 232 -8.67 8.53 16.17
N MET A 233 -9.02 8.96 14.96
CA MET A 233 -8.66 10.26 14.39
C MET A 233 -9.32 11.38 15.20
N SER A 234 -8.70 11.75 16.32
CA SER A 234 -9.01 12.98 17.05
C SER A 234 -8.13 14.11 16.51
N PHE A 235 -8.51 14.68 15.37
CA PHE A 235 -7.78 15.72 14.64
C PHE A 235 -7.24 16.86 15.54
N TRP A 236 -8.02 17.34 16.50
CA TRP A 236 -7.60 18.42 17.41
C TRP A 236 -6.67 17.98 18.53
N ARG A 237 -6.78 16.73 18.98
CA ARG A 237 -5.89 16.17 20.00
C ARG A 237 -4.51 15.86 19.44
N ASP A 238 -4.43 15.51 18.16
CA ASP A 238 -3.19 15.23 17.46
C ASP A 238 -2.33 16.47 17.19
N ILE A 239 -2.92 17.62 16.91
CA ILE A 239 -2.16 18.87 16.69
C ILE A 239 -1.44 19.28 17.99
N LYS A 240 -2.15 19.24 19.13
CA LYS A 240 -1.56 19.59 20.44
C LYS A 240 -0.51 18.57 20.89
N TRP A 241 -0.75 17.29 20.64
CA TRP A 241 0.18 16.21 20.94
C TRP A 241 1.43 16.25 20.05
N LYS A 242 1.30 16.57 18.76
CA LYS A 242 2.41 16.73 17.81
C LYS A 242 3.35 17.87 18.22
N PHE A 243 2.84 18.99 18.71
CA PHE A 243 3.66 20.08 19.24
C PHE A 243 4.35 19.76 20.57
N MET A 244 3.74 18.92 21.41
CA MET A 244 4.30 18.56 22.72
C MET A 244 5.35 17.43 22.67
N ASN A 245 5.47 16.69 21.56
CA ASN A 245 6.36 15.54 21.42
C ASN A 245 7.36 15.69 20.26
N LEU A 246 8.08 16.80 20.24
CA LEU A 246 9.03 17.16 19.18
C LEU A 246 10.14 16.12 18.95
N SER A 247 10.69 15.52 20.02
CA SER A 247 11.69 14.46 19.92
C SER A 247 11.14 13.17 19.29
N LYS A 248 9.86 12.83 19.53
CA LYS A 248 9.20 11.68 18.89
C LYS A 248 9.01 11.89 17.38
N GLN A 249 8.81 13.14 16.92
CA GLN A 249 8.63 13.44 15.49
C GLN A 249 9.91 13.23 14.68
N ARG A 250 11.09 13.47 15.26
CA ARG A 250 12.38 13.17 14.65
C ARG A 250 12.55 11.66 14.49
N ASN A 251 12.22 10.90 15.52
CA ASN A 251 12.34 9.46 15.52
C ASN A 251 11.44 8.84 14.44
N ILE A 252 10.22 9.35 14.21
CA ILE A 252 9.31 8.86 13.16
C ILE A 252 9.97 8.83 11.76
N VAL A 253 10.85 9.77 11.44
CA VAL A 253 11.58 9.74 10.15
C VAL A 253 12.75 8.77 10.21
N PHE A 254 13.51 8.79 11.30
CA PHE A 254 14.69 7.94 11.43
C PHE A 254 14.35 6.45 11.62
N ASP A 255 13.19 6.14 12.18
CA ASP A 255 12.67 4.77 12.29
C ASP A 255 12.41 4.12 10.91
N LYS A 256 12.41 4.90 9.81
CA LYS A 256 12.27 4.40 8.43
C LYS A 256 13.61 4.07 7.76
N ILE A 257 14.72 4.42 8.39
CA ILE A 257 16.06 4.17 7.84
C ILE A 257 16.35 2.67 7.66
N PRO A 258 16.03 1.78 8.62
CA PRO A 258 16.24 0.34 8.40
C PRO A 258 15.53 -0.20 7.17
N GLN A 259 14.29 0.23 6.91
CA GLN A 259 13.54 -0.12 5.69
C GLN A 259 14.25 0.38 4.43
N ALA A 260 14.78 1.60 4.45
CA ALA A 260 15.49 2.18 3.31
C ALA A 260 16.83 1.46 3.04
N LEU A 261 17.56 1.08 4.07
CA LEU A 261 18.79 0.30 3.97
C LEU A 261 18.51 -1.08 3.37
N GLU A 262 17.52 -1.80 3.90
CA GLU A 262 17.13 -3.10 3.37
C GLU A 262 16.67 -3.02 1.90
N LEU A 263 15.99 -1.94 1.51
CA LEU A 263 15.63 -1.70 0.11
C LEU A 263 16.88 -1.51 -0.77
N MET A 264 17.86 -0.71 -0.32
CA MET A 264 19.11 -0.46 -1.04
C MET A 264 19.93 -1.74 -1.26
N ASP A 265 19.87 -2.66 -0.31
CA ASP A 265 20.60 -3.96 -0.36
C ASP A 265 19.86 -4.99 -1.22
N SER A 266 18.54 -4.88 -1.32
CA SER A 266 17.69 -5.90 -1.98
C SER A 266 17.36 -5.60 -3.43
N ILE A 267 17.44 -4.33 -3.86
CA ILE A 267 17.01 -3.88 -5.19
C ILE A 267 18.10 -3.01 -5.82
N GLU A 268 18.45 -3.31 -7.06
CA GLU A 268 19.33 -2.44 -7.83
C GLU A 268 18.68 -1.09 -8.07
N LEU A 269 19.20 -0.04 -7.45
CA LEU A 269 18.79 1.35 -7.66
C LEU A 269 19.68 2.02 -8.71
N GLY A 270 19.08 2.78 -9.62
CA GLY A 270 19.85 3.65 -10.50
C GLY A 270 20.60 4.74 -9.71
N GLU A 271 21.66 5.30 -10.27
CA GLU A 271 22.57 6.24 -9.57
C GLU A 271 21.83 7.41 -8.89
N GLU A 272 20.81 7.99 -9.55
CA GLU A 272 20.02 9.09 -9.00
C GLU A 272 19.27 8.65 -7.74
N LYS A 273 18.55 7.52 -7.81
CA LYS A 273 17.77 6.98 -6.68
C LYS A 273 18.68 6.54 -5.54
N MET A 274 19.84 5.97 -5.86
CA MET A 274 20.85 5.60 -4.88
C MET A 274 21.39 6.83 -4.14
N ARG A 275 21.63 7.96 -4.82
CA ARG A 275 22.04 9.22 -4.17
C ARG A 275 20.96 9.73 -3.22
N VAL A 276 19.69 9.70 -3.63
CA VAL A 276 18.55 10.09 -2.79
C VAL A 276 18.45 9.20 -1.55
N ALA A 277 18.56 7.88 -1.72
CA ALA A 277 18.51 6.92 -0.61
C ALA A 277 19.66 7.13 0.38
N ARG A 278 20.90 7.28 -0.12
CA ARG A 278 22.07 7.59 0.72
C ARG A 278 21.92 8.89 1.49
N ALA A 279 21.40 9.95 0.85
CA ALA A 279 21.10 11.20 1.54
C ALA A 279 20.08 11.00 2.66
N PHE A 280 19.01 10.21 2.42
CA PHE A 280 18.00 9.91 3.44
C PHE A 280 18.60 9.13 4.62
N VAL A 281 19.36 8.07 4.38
CA VAL A 281 19.92 7.22 5.45
C VAL A 281 21.01 7.95 6.24
N SER A 282 21.70 8.94 5.67
CA SER A 282 22.71 9.76 6.36
C SER A 282 22.13 10.85 7.26
N LEU A 283 20.82 11.12 7.21
CA LEU A 283 20.22 12.23 7.99
C LEU A 283 20.51 12.19 9.49
N PRO A 284 20.57 11.06 10.20
CA PRO A 284 20.91 11.04 11.61
C PRO A 284 22.36 11.50 11.90
N ASP A 285 23.29 11.17 11.01
CA ASP A 285 24.73 11.28 11.23
C ASP A 285 25.30 12.66 10.86
N VAL A 286 24.51 13.50 10.19
CA VAL A 286 24.95 14.82 9.76
C VAL A 286 24.42 15.94 10.68
N GLY A 287 25.13 17.09 10.68
CA GLY A 287 24.78 18.23 11.48
C GLY A 287 23.51 18.97 10.99
N PHE A 288 23.00 19.87 11.83
CA PHE A 288 21.74 20.59 11.63
C PHE A 288 21.62 21.28 10.25
N PHE A 289 22.62 22.02 9.80
CA PHE A 289 22.57 22.74 8.53
C PHE A 289 22.67 21.79 7.33
N GLU A 290 23.54 20.80 7.43
CA GLU A 290 23.76 19.81 6.39
C GLU A 290 22.49 18.96 6.16
N ARG A 291 21.81 18.56 7.21
CA ARG A 291 20.55 17.84 7.15
C ARG A 291 19.49 18.59 6.34
N ARG A 292 19.37 19.89 6.54
CA ARG A 292 18.44 20.75 5.79
C ARG A 292 18.85 20.92 4.33
N ARG A 293 20.16 20.97 4.08
CA ARG A 293 20.70 20.99 2.72
C ARG A 293 20.29 19.71 1.99
N LEU A 294 20.53 18.53 2.57
CA LEU A 294 20.18 17.23 2.00
C LEU A 294 18.67 17.09 1.74
N ILE A 295 17.83 17.51 2.70
CA ILE A 295 16.37 17.49 2.52
C ILE A 295 15.94 18.31 1.29
N LYS A 296 16.47 19.52 1.14
CA LYS A 296 16.14 20.41 0.02
C LYS A 296 16.68 19.88 -1.31
N GLU A 297 17.95 19.49 -1.35
CA GLU A 297 18.65 19.05 -2.55
C GLU A 297 18.06 17.77 -3.13
N HIS A 298 17.66 16.83 -2.27
CA HIS A 298 17.14 15.54 -2.69
C HIS A 298 15.61 15.43 -2.66
N GLY A 299 14.89 16.52 -2.36
CA GLY A 299 13.43 16.55 -2.36
C GLY A 299 12.78 15.64 -1.31
N LEU A 300 13.41 15.46 -0.14
CA LEU A 300 12.92 14.63 0.96
C LEU A 300 11.78 15.33 1.73
N TRP A 301 10.65 15.52 1.05
CA TRP A 301 9.51 16.26 1.58
C TRP A 301 8.35 15.35 1.93
N LYS A 302 7.61 15.72 2.99
CA LYS A 302 6.29 15.17 3.33
C LYS A 302 5.18 15.98 2.66
N SER A 303 3.96 15.46 2.72
CA SER A 303 2.78 16.18 2.28
C SER A 303 2.47 17.39 3.17
N GLY A 304 2.23 18.55 2.54
CA GLY A 304 1.77 19.76 3.20
C GLY A 304 2.83 20.64 3.85
N LYS A 305 2.61 21.96 3.78
CA LYS A 305 3.56 22.99 4.22
C LYS A 305 3.87 22.92 5.71
N LEU A 306 2.87 22.62 6.56
CA LEU A 306 3.06 22.55 8.02
C LEU A 306 3.91 21.35 8.44
N LYS A 307 3.70 20.16 7.81
CA LYS A 307 4.55 19.00 8.07
C LYS A 307 6.00 19.28 7.67
N ASN A 308 6.22 19.96 6.55
CA ASN A 308 7.56 20.32 6.07
C ASN A 308 8.22 21.41 6.91
N LEU A 309 7.46 22.39 7.42
CA LEU A 309 7.98 23.34 8.39
C LEU A 309 8.44 22.63 9.67
N GLY A 310 7.61 21.72 10.19
CA GLY A 310 7.97 20.87 11.33
C GLY A 310 9.23 20.04 11.05
N LEU A 311 9.31 19.40 9.89
CA LEU A 311 10.49 18.66 9.44
C LEU A 311 11.76 19.53 9.47
N MET A 312 11.69 20.73 8.94
CA MET A 312 12.83 21.66 8.89
C MET A 312 13.25 22.23 10.27
N ILE A 313 12.37 22.22 11.26
CA ILE A 313 12.67 22.67 12.62
C ILE A 313 13.22 21.52 13.47
N LEU A 314 12.69 20.31 13.30
CA LEU A 314 12.84 19.20 14.24
C LEU A 314 13.92 18.19 13.86
N ILE A 315 14.22 18.09 12.58
CA ILE A 315 15.22 17.14 12.06
C ILE A 315 16.63 17.73 12.01
#